data_4f29c9f12fbbccb0e52de625f1a7e49c
#
_entry.id   4f29c9f12fbbccb0e52de625f1a7e49c
#
_cell.length_a   1.000
_cell.length_b   1.000
_cell.length_c   1.000
_cell.angle_alpha   90.00
_cell.angle_beta   90.00
_cell.angle_gamma   90.00
#
_symmetry.space_group_name_H-M   'P 1'
#
loop_
_entity.id
_entity.type
_entity.pdbx_description
1 polymer ?
#
loop_
_entity_poly.entity_id
_entity_poly.type
_entity_poly.pdbx_seq_one_letter_code
_entity_poly.pdbx_strand_id
1 'polypeptide(L)'
;IYYILNEKIMKLITAILGLTLFDRFLEGGALFMSLILICLLMSIFFTVKSILKIKTDKEVSKKILKHISDSGTLGLALGVMGAFLGLISAFDVLEASGAAEPAIIAGGLKVALLSPLFGLFTFSVSKLAILILRIIQK
;
A
#
# COMPACT_ATOMS: atom_id res chain seq x y z
N ILE A 1 24.77 -9.25 -26.46
CA ILE A 1 25.39 -8.96 -25.14
C ILE A 1 24.65 -7.82 -24.46
N TYR A 2 24.35 -6.72 -25.15
CA TYR A 2 23.62 -5.57 -24.56
C TYR A 2 22.22 -5.91 -24.08
N TYR A 3 21.48 -6.75 -24.80
CA TYR A 3 20.14 -7.19 -24.45
C TYR A 3 20.14 -8.09 -23.20
N ILE A 4 21.08 -9.02 -23.13
CA ILE A 4 21.21 -9.95 -22.00
C ILE A 4 21.66 -9.22 -20.72
N LEU A 5 22.54 -8.21 -20.86
CA LEU A 5 22.96 -7.38 -19.73
C LEU A 5 21.78 -6.57 -19.17
N ASN A 6 20.98 -5.98 -20.06
CA ASN A 6 19.82 -5.17 -19.67
C ASN A 6 18.76 -6.01 -18.96
N GLU A 7 18.50 -7.23 -19.43
CA GLU A 7 17.58 -8.16 -18.79
C GLU A 7 18.03 -8.60 -17.39
N LYS A 8 19.33 -8.89 -17.24
CA LYS A 8 19.93 -9.23 -15.93
C LYS A 8 19.89 -8.06 -14.96
N ILE A 9 20.20 -6.85 -15.43
CA ILE A 9 20.14 -5.62 -14.62
C ILE A 9 18.69 -5.35 -14.19
N MET A 10 17.72 -5.47 -15.08
CA MET A 10 16.29 -5.31 -14.77
C MET A 10 15.83 -6.32 -13.71
N LYS A 11 16.18 -7.59 -13.84
CA LYS A 11 15.86 -8.62 -12.85
C LYS A 11 16.50 -8.35 -11.50
N LEU A 12 17.76 -7.88 -11.48
CA LEU A 12 18.46 -7.52 -10.27
C LEU A 12 17.83 -6.33 -9.56
N ILE A 13 17.48 -5.28 -10.31
CA ILE A 13 16.79 -4.10 -9.78
C ILE A 13 15.44 -4.49 -9.21
N THR A 14 14.66 -5.32 -9.90
CA THR A 14 13.35 -5.78 -9.44
C THR A 14 13.47 -6.63 -8.17
N ALA A 15 14.47 -7.49 -8.07
CA ALA A 15 14.74 -8.31 -6.89
C ALA A 15 15.17 -7.45 -5.69
N ILE A 16 16.07 -6.49 -5.89
CA ILE A 16 16.51 -5.56 -4.84
C ILE A 16 15.35 -4.68 -4.38
N LEU A 17 14.53 -4.17 -5.31
CA LEU A 17 13.36 -3.37 -4.98
C LEU A 17 12.32 -4.18 -4.19
N GLY A 18 12.09 -5.43 -4.55
CA GLY A 18 11.19 -6.34 -3.83
C GLY A 18 11.68 -6.64 -2.41
N LEU A 19 12.97 -6.90 -2.22
CA LEU A 19 13.56 -7.13 -0.90
C LEU A 19 13.47 -5.87 -0.03
N THR A 20 13.80 -4.69 -0.56
CA THR A 20 13.70 -3.44 0.19
C THR A 20 12.26 -3.08 0.56
N LEU A 21 11.29 -3.34 -0.32
CA LEU A 21 9.88 -3.13 -0.01
C LEU A 21 9.39 -4.08 1.07
N PHE A 22 9.83 -5.34 1.06
CA PHE A 22 9.49 -6.32 2.08
C PHE A 22 10.07 -5.95 3.45
N ASP A 23 11.35 -5.52 3.50
CA ASP A 23 11.98 -5.03 4.72
C ASP A 23 11.24 -3.80 5.28
N ARG A 24 10.85 -2.85 4.41
CA ARG A 24 10.04 -1.68 4.80
C ARG A 24 8.65 -2.06 5.29
N PHE A 25 8.07 -3.09 4.69
CA PHE A 25 6.79 -3.64 5.13
C PHE A 25 6.87 -4.17 6.57
N LEU A 26 7.93 -4.89 6.91
CA LEU A 26 8.14 -5.41 8.27
C LEU A 26 8.44 -4.29 9.29
N GLU A 27 9.19 -3.27 8.89
CA GLU A 27 9.52 -2.10 9.72
C GLU A 27 8.28 -1.25 10.07
N GLY A 28 7.29 -1.16 9.18
CA GLY A 28 6.12 -0.28 9.31
C GLY A 28 5.03 -0.75 10.29
N GLY A 29 5.30 -1.79 11.09
CA GLY A 29 4.35 -2.38 12.03
C GLY A 29 3.50 -3.48 11.38
N ALA A 30 3.82 -4.73 11.71
CA ALA A 30 3.28 -5.92 11.04
C ALA A 30 1.74 -5.97 10.99
N LEU A 31 1.06 -5.50 12.03
CA LEU A 31 -0.39 -5.54 12.12
C LEU A 31 -1.05 -4.60 11.09
N PHE A 32 -0.69 -3.32 11.09
CA PHE A 32 -1.28 -2.35 10.14
C PHE A 32 -0.87 -2.62 8.70
N MET A 33 0.38 -3.01 8.49
CA MET A 33 0.88 -3.36 7.16
C MET A 33 0.16 -4.57 6.58
N SER A 34 -0.14 -5.60 7.39
CA SER A 34 -0.90 -6.77 6.92
C SER A 34 -2.35 -6.43 6.60
N LEU A 35 -3.00 -5.56 7.38
CA LEU A 35 -4.35 -5.08 7.08
C LEU A 35 -4.41 -4.27 5.78
N ILE A 36 -3.45 -3.38 5.55
CA ILE A 36 -3.34 -2.61 4.31
C ILE A 36 -3.09 -3.53 3.12
N LEU A 37 -2.24 -4.56 3.29
CA LEU A 37 -2.00 -5.56 2.25
C LEU A 37 -3.28 -6.34 1.90
N ILE A 38 -4.08 -6.72 2.88
CA ILE A 38 -5.39 -7.37 2.66
C ILE A 38 -6.30 -6.45 1.84
N CYS A 39 -6.35 -5.15 2.17
CA CYS A 39 -7.14 -4.18 1.41
C CYS A 39 -6.65 -4.05 -0.05
N LEU A 40 -5.33 -4.08 -0.26
CA LEU A 40 -4.75 -4.07 -1.60
C LEU A 40 -5.14 -5.33 -2.40
N LEU A 41 -5.01 -6.50 -1.80
CA LEU A 41 -5.39 -7.77 -2.43
C LEU A 41 -6.89 -7.84 -2.75
N MET A 42 -7.74 -7.35 -1.85
CA MET A 42 -9.18 -7.21 -2.11
C MET A 42 -9.47 -6.27 -3.28
N SER A 43 -8.79 -5.13 -3.34
CA SER A 43 -8.93 -4.17 -4.44
C SER A 43 -8.54 -4.81 -5.78
N ILE A 44 -7.42 -5.53 -5.83
CA ILE A 44 -6.97 -6.26 -7.03
C ILE A 44 -7.98 -7.35 -7.42
N PHE A 45 -8.45 -8.13 -6.45
CA PHE A 45 -9.45 -9.18 -6.69
C PHE A 45 -10.74 -8.63 -7.30
N PHE A 46 -11.29 -7.55 -6.73
CA PHE A 46 -12.47 -6.90 -7.27
C PHE A 46 -12.23 -6.28 -8.64
N THR A 47 -11.03 -5.75 -8.89
CA THR A 47 -10.64 -5.23 -10.20
C THR A 47 -10.69 -6.33 -11.27
N VAL A 48 -10.07 -7.49 -11.02
CA VAL A 48 -10.11 -8.64 -11.93
C VAL A 48 -11.55 -9.11 -12.15
N LYS A 49 -12.34 -9.23 -11.07
CA LYS A 49 -13.74 -9.62 -11.15
C LYS A 49 -14.59 -8.64 -11.97
N SER A 50 -14.32 -7.34 -11.86
CA SER A 50 -14.99 -6.30 -12.65
C SER A 50 -14.65 -6.43 -14.13
N ILE A 51 -13.39 -6.68 -14.48
CA ILE A 51 -12.94 -6.89 -15.86
C ILE A 51 -13.66 -8.09 -16.50
N LEU A 52 -13.75 -9.19 -15.78
CA LEU A 52 -14.44 -10.40 -16.28
C LEU A 52 -15.94 -10.18 -16.49
N LYS A 53 -16.57 -9.29 -15.70
CA LYS A 53 -18.01 -9.00 -15.77
C LYS A 53 -18.39 -7.88 -16.74
N ILE A 54 -17.45 -7.07 -17.20
CA ILE A 54 -17.71 -5.93 -18.10
C ILE A 54 -18.50 -6.33 -19.34
N LYS A 55 -18.18 -7.48 -19.95
CA LYS A 55 -18.81 -7.98 -21.18
C LYS A 55 -20.15 -8.67 -20.94
N THR A 56 -20.37 -9.21 -19.74
CA THR A 56 -21.53 -10.07 -19.43
C THR A 56 -22.65 -9.29 -18.73
N ASP A 57 -22.29 -8.41 -17.80
CA ASP A 57 -23.26 -7.63 -17.00
C ASP A 57 -22.65 -6.30 -16.52
N LYS A 58 -22.98 -5.22 -17.23
CA LYS A 58 -22.47 -3.88 -16.94
C LYS A 58 -22.94 -3.35 -15.57
N GLU A 59 -24.15 -3.71 -15.12
CA GLU A 59 -24.67 -3.26 -13.82
C GLU A 59 -23.93 -3.88 -12.65
N VAL A 60 -23.62 -5.19 -12.75
CA VAL A 60 -22.81 -5.86 -11.74
C VAL A 60 -21.39 -5.31 -11.73
N SER A 61 -20.82 -5.02 -12.90
CA SER A 61 -19.49 -4.40 -12.98
C SER A 61 -19.45 -3.03 -12.31
N LYS A 62 -20.47 -2.18 -12.48
CA LYS A 62 -20.58 -0.88 -11.80
C LYS A 62 -20.66 -1.00 -10.27
N LYS A 63 -21.40 -1.99 -9.76
CA LYS A 63 -21.47 -2.25 -8.31
C LYS A 63 -20.10 -2.65 -7.75
N ILE A 64 -19.34 -3.44 -8.49
CA ILE A 64 -17.98 -3.86 -8.08
C ILE A 64 -17.02 -2.66 -7.98
N LEU A 65 -17.17 -1.63 -8.82
CA LEU A 65 -16.36 -0.40 -8.73
C LEU A 65 -16.45 0.27 -7.35
N LYS A 66 -17.62 0.20 -6.72
CA LYS A 66 -17.78 0.72 -5.36
C LYS A 66 -16.92 -0.06 -4.36
N HIS A 67 -16.92 -1.39 -4.43
CA HIS A 67 -16.08 -2.22 -3.55
C HIS A 67 -14.58 -1.98 -3.74
N ILE A 68 -14.13 -1.70 -4.98
CA ILE A 68 -12.74 -1.30 -5.23
C ILE A 68 -12.45 0.03 -4.55
N SER A 69 -13.35 1.01 -4.65
CA SER A 69 -13.20 2.31 -4.00
C SER A 69 -13.18 2.19 -2.47
N ASP A 70 -14.08 1.39 -1.91
CA ASP A 70 -14.21 1.21 -0.47
C ASP A 70 -12.97 0.53 0.12
N SER A 71 -12.44 -0.53 -0.53
CA SER A 71 -11.21 -1.19 -0.09
C SER A 71 -9.99 -0.27 -0.19
N GLY A 72 -9.87 0.55 -1.23
CA GLY A 72 -8.80 1.54 -1.35
C GLY A 72 -8.86 2.61 -0.25
N THR A 73 -10.06 3.12 0.03
CA THR A 73 -10.28 4.13 1.08
C THR A 73 -10.01 3.54 2.47
N LEU A 74 -10.44 2.30 2.72
CA LEU A 74 -10.15 1.60 3.96
C LEU A 74 -8.63 1.40 4.16
N GLY A 75 -7.91 1.00 3.12
CA GLY A 75 -6.44 0.86 3.17
C GLY A 75 -5.74 2.19 3.52
N LEU A 76 -6.22 3.31 2.97
CA LEU A 76 -5.72 4.64 3.32
C LEU A 76 -6.01 5.00 4.78
N ALA A 77 -7.23 4.78 5.26
CA ALA A 77 -7.63 5.06 6.64
C ALA A 77 -6.80 4.24 7.64
N LEU A 78 -6.59 2.95 7.37
CA LEU A 78 -5.73 2.07 8.17
C LEU A 78 -4.26 2.54 8.17
N GLY A 79 -3.76 3.03 7.04
CA GLY A 79 -2.43 3.60 6.92
C GLY A 79 -2.24 4.83 7.81
N VAL A 80 -3.19 5.76 7.77
CA VAL A 80 -3.18 6.97 8.62
C VAL A 80 -3.29 6.61 10.10
N MET A 81 -4.17 5.68 10.45
CA MET A 81 -4.32 5.21 11.84
C MET A 81 -3.03 4.55 12.34
N GLY A 82 -2.38 3.73 11.52
CA GLY A 82 -1.07 3.13 11.82
C GLY A 82 0.02 4.17 12.06
N ALA A 83 0.00 5.29 11.31
CA ALA A 83 0.93 6.41 11.53
C ALA A 83 0.77 7.05 12.90
N PHE A 84 -0.46 7.35 13.31
CA PHE A 84 -0.73 7.95 14.62
C PHE A 84 -0.30 7.05 15.76
N LEU A 85 -0.62 5.75 15.69
CA LEU A 85 -0.20 4.79 16.71
C LEU A 85 1.32 4.60 16.74
N GLY A 86 1.97 4.60 15.57
CA GLY A 86 3.43 4.56 15.47
C GLY A 86 4.10 5.79 16.08
N LEU A 87 3.53 6.98 15.85
CA LEU A 87 4.02 8.23 16.45
C LEU A 87 3.83 8.23 17.97
N ILE A 88 2.66 7.82 18.48
CA ILE A 88 2.41 7.71 19.91
C ILE A 88 3.45 6.81 20.56
N SER A 89 3.66 5.60 20.02
CA SER A 89 4.67 4.67 20.52
C SER A 89 6.09 5.24 20.49
N ALA A 90 6.45 6.01 19.47
CA ALA A 90 7.75 6.66 19.40
C ALA A 90 7.91 7.74 20.49
N PHE A 91 6.87 8.50 20.77
CA PHE A 91 6.89 9.52 21.82
C PHE A 91 6.86 8.90 23.23
N ASP A 92 6.17 7.78 23.46
CA ASP A 92 6.20 7.05 24.73
C ASP A 92 7.63 6.60 25.07
N VAL A 93 8.39 6.12 24.08
CA VAL A 93 9.81 5.76 24.28
C VAL A 93 10.65 6.97 24.63
N LEU A 94 10.40 8.11 24.01
CA LEU A 94 11.12 9.36 24.29
C LEU A 94 10.83 9.88 25.70
N GLU A 95 9.58 9.84 26.12
CA GLU A 95 9.17 10.22 27.49
C GLU A 95 9.84 9.34 28.53
N ALA A 96 9.86 8.03 28.31
CA ALA A 96 10.45 7.08 29.24
C ALA A 96 11.99 7.20 29.33
N SER A 97 12.68 7.55 28.24
CA SER A 97 14.14 7.66 28.19
C SER A 97 14.70 8.98 28.76
N GLY A 98 13.89 10.03 28.86
CA GLY A 98 14.27 11.34 29.38
C GLY A 98 15.34 12.10 28.57
N ALA A 99 15.88 11.49 27.50
CA ALA A 99 16.89 12.06 26.64
C ALA A 99 16.51 11.78 25.16
N ALA A 100 16.14 12.82 24.44
CA ALA A 100 15.78 12.72 23.04
C ALA A 100 17.03 12.82 22.15
N GLU A 101 17.69 11.69 21.90
CA GLU A 101 18.67 11.65 20.81
C GLU A 101 17.97 11.84 19.47
N PRO A 102 18.41 12.78 18.61
CA PRO A 102 17.78 13.05 17.31
C PRO A 102 17.67 11.80 16.41
N ALA A 103 18.59 10.85 16.55
CA ALA A 103 18.58 9.57 15.81
C ALA A 103 17.39 8.68 16.19
N ILE A 104 17.01 8.64 17.46
CA ILE A 104 15.86 7.84 17.96
C ILE A 104 14.56 8.45 17.44
N ILE A 105 14.43 9.76 17.50
CA ILE A 105 13.26 10.49 16.97
C ILE A 105 13.11 10.24 15.47
N ALA A 106 14.20 10.40 14.71
CA ALA A 106 14.19 10.18 13.27
C ALA A 106 13.82 8.74 12.90
N GLY A 107 14.30 7.74 13.66
CA GLY A 107 13.95 6.35 13.48
C GLY A 107 12.46 6.07 13.71
N GLY A 108 11.89 6.56 14.80
CA GLY A 108 10.46 6.42 15.10
C GLY A 108 9.56 7.10 14.07
N LEU A 109 9.90 8.32 13.66
CA LEU A 109 9.17 9.06 12.64
C LEU A 109 9.21 8.35 11.28
N LYS A 110 10.37 7.82 10.88
CA LYS A 110 10.52 7.02 9.65
C LYS A 110 9.56 5.84 9.64
N VAL A 111 9.52 5.06 10.71
CA VAL A 111 8.65 3.88 10.82
C VAL A 111 7.17 4.28 10.79
N ALA A 112 6.80 5.32 11.52
CA ALA A 112 5.43 5.83 11.54
C ALA A 112 4.91 6.28 10.16
N LEU A 113 5.79 6.84 9.31
CA LEU A 113 5.43 7.29 7.97
C LEU A 113 5.30 6.16 6.93
N LEU A 114 5.77 4.95 7.21
CA LEU A 114 5.65 3.82 6.29
C LEU A 114 4.19 3.37 6.12
N SER A 115 3.42 3.27 7.19
CA SER A 115 2.02 2.86 7.14
C SER A 115 1.15 3.74 6.23
N PRO A 116 1.14 5.08 6.35
CA PRO A 116 0.35 5.93 5.47
C PRO A 116 0.87 5.92 4.03
N LEU A 117 2.17 5.72 3.82
CA LEU A 117 2.74 5.58 2.48
C LEU A 117 2.16 4.36 1.76
N PHE A 118 2.10 3.19 2.41
CA PHE A 118 1.47 2.00 1.85
C PHE A 118 -0.05 2.13 1.71
N GLY A 119 -0.71 2.83 2.64
CA GLY A 119 -2.13 3.16 2.53
C GLY A 119 -2.44 4.05 1.33
N LEU A 120 -1.65 5.09 1.09
CA LEU A 120 -1.73 5.95 -0.10
C LEU A 120 -1.47 5.18 -1.39
N PHE A 121 -0.50 4.29 -1.39
CA PHE A 121 -0.23 3.41 -2.53
C PHE A 121 -1.44 2.54 -2.87
N THR A 122 -2.03 1.87 -1.87
CA THR A 122 -3.25 1.06 -2.03
C THR A 122 -4.41 1.88 -2.58
N PHE A 123 -4.62 3.09 -2.05
CA PHE A 123 -5.64 4.02 -2.52
C PHE A 123 -5.41 4.44 -3.97
N SER A 124 -4.18 4.78 -4.33
CA SER A 124 -3.81 5.21 -5.67
C SER A 124 -4.03 4.10 -6.70
N VAL A 125 -3.61 2.87 -6.40
CA VAL A 125 -3.85 1.69 -7.25
C VAL A 125 -5.34 1.45 -7.44
N SER A 126 -6.14 1.54 -6.38
CA SER A 126 -7.60 1.37 -6.45
C SER A 126 -8.27 2.43 -7.32
N LYS A 127 -7.88 3.69 -7.18
CA LYS A 127 -8.42 4.79 -8.00
C LYS A 127 -8.02 4.69 -9.46
N LEU A 128 -6.78 4.29 -9.73
CA LEU A 128 -6.30 4.05 -11.09
C LEU A 128 -7.08 2.91 -11.76
N ALA A 129 -7.29 1.80 -11.05
CA ALA A 129 -8.09 0.68 -11.54
C ALA A 129 -9.54 1.11 -11.88
N ILE A 130 -10.19 1.90 -11.02
CA ILE A 130 -11.52 2.44 -11.26
C ILE A 130 -11.54 3.35 -12.49
N LEU A 131 -10.55 4.20 -12.65
CA LEU A 131 -10.45 5.10 -13.80
C LEU A 131 -10.37 4.31 -15.11
N ILE A 132 -9.49 3.32 -15.17
CA ILE A 132 -9.33 2.45 -16.34
C ILE A 132 -10.63 1.70 -16.65
N LEU A 133 -11.27 1.11 -15.63
CA LEU A 133 -12.52 0.38 -15.79
C LEU A 133 -13.66 1.28 -16.29
N ARG A 134 -13.75 2.52 -15.82
CA ARG A 134 -14.75 3.50 -16.30
C ARG A 134 -14.54 3.88 -17.77
N ILE A 135 -13.29 3.96 -18.21
CA ILE A 135 -12.98 4.24 -19.63
C ILE A 135 -13.40 3.06 -20.51
N ILE A 136 -13.16 1.83 -20.07
CA ILE A 136 -13.52 0.61 -20.81
C ILE A 136 -15.05 0.39 -20.84
N GLN A 137 -15.77 0.82 -19.80
CA GLN A 137 -17.24 0.67 -19.70
C GLN A 137 -18.02 1.70 -20.53
N LYS A 138 -17.35 2.73 -21.04
CA LYS A 138 -17.93 3.81 -21.85
C LYS A 138 -18.13 3.36 -23.28
#